data_1894620837d0103bd8b29dabffb2d8b8
#
_entry.id   1894620837d0103bd8b29dabffb2d8b8
#
_cell.length_a   1.000
_cell.length_b   1.000
_cell.length_c   1.000
_cell.angle_alpha   90.00
_cell.angle_beta   90.00
_cell.angle_gamma   90.00
#
_symmetry.space_group_name_H-M   'P 1'
#
loop_
_entity.id
_entity.type
_entity.pdbx_description
1 polymer ?
#
loop_
_entity_poly.entity_id
_entity_poly.type
_entity_poly.pdbx_seq_one_letter_code
_entity_poly.pdbx_strand_id
1 'polypeptide(L)'
;MRLPLLDAGGAAIGRIDDIVVVPGRSGEAPRVTGFVATSQRRRIFVNANRVSSLDTEGARLRSWDVDLNPFKPRDGEHLLGAAIIDSRVAGETVSDVALRPTLTSREAGWEVAKVRLTRRGVLGRRATYRLVEWNDVSGLFAATTEMAAEAARLRDMHPSDVAAVVRALPHAQRQLLAIEMEDDRLADLLEELPESEQLALIANLDLDRVIDVLEEMEFDDL
;
A
#
# COMPACT_ATOMS: atom_id res chain seq x y z
N MET A 1 -6.57 6.19 -6.07
CA MET A 1 -7.82 6.44 -5.33
C MET A 1 -7.74 7.84 -4.71
N ARG A 2 -8.72 8.71 -4.86
CA ARG A 2 -8.68 10.09 -4.30
C ARG A 2 -10.09 10.49 -3.87
N LEU A 3 -10.55 9.93 -2.76
CA LEU A 3 -11.86 10.22 -2.21
C LEU A 3 -11.77 11.36 -1.18
N PRO A 4 -12.73 12.29 -1.12
CA PRO A 4 -12.80 13.28 -0.05
C PRO A 4 -12.89 12.60 1.32
N LEU A 5 -12.19 13.15 2.30
CA LEU A 5 -12.40 12.86 3.72
C LEU A 5 -13.34 13.92 4.28
N LEU A 6 -14.49 13.49 4.79
CA LEU A 6 -15.55 14.35 5.28
C LEU A 6 -15.66 14.24 6.80
N ASP A 7 -15.93 15.35 7.46
CA ASP A 7 -16.31 15.32 8.88
C ASP A 7 -17.73 14.74 9.09
N ALA A 8 -18.18 14.66 10.33
CA ALA A 8 -19.50 14.15 10.67
C ALA A 8 -20.64 15.01 10.06
N GLY A 9 -20.40 16.30 9.85
CA GLY A 9 -21.32 17.24 9.21
C GLY A 9 -21.33 17.17 7.68
N GLY A 10 -20.35 16.48 7.06
CA GLY A 10 -20.19 16.36 5.62
C GLY A 10 -19.29 17.41 5.00
N ALA A 11 -18.64 18.26 5.79
CA ALA A 11 -17.64 19.19 5.27
C ALA A 11 -16.34 18.45 4.90
N ALA A 12 -15.76 18.82 3.75
CA ALA A 12 -14.49 18.23 3.30
C ALA A 12 -13.32 18.78 4.14
N ILE A 13 -12.59 17.87 4.79
CA ILE A 13 -11.49 18.17 5.70
C ILE A 13 -10.16 17.65 5.21
N GLY A 14 -10.18 16.88 4.14
CA GLY A 14 -9.01 16.28 3.56
C GLY A 14 -9.34 15.34 2.40
N ARG A 15 -8.42 14.43 2.12
CA ARG A 15 -8.53 13.47 1.03
C ARG A 15 -7.90 12.16 1.44
N ILE A 16 -8.55 11.03 1.14
CA ILE A 16 -7.97 9.70 1.25
C ILE A 16 -6.97 9.51 0.11
N ASP A 17 -5.75 9.15 0.45
CA ASP A 17 -4.66 8.86 -0.49
C ASP A 17 -4.46 7.36 -0.65
N ASP A 18 -4.58 6.57 0.45
CA ASP A 18 -4.45 5.12 0.41
C ASP A 18 -5.28 4.43 1.50
N ILE A 19 -5.33 3.11 1.43
CA ILE A 19 -6.05 2.24 2.36
C ILE A 19 -5.03 1.29 3.00
N VAL A 20 -5.06 1.21 4.33
CA VAL A 20 -4.23 0.29 5.09
C VAL A 20 -5.01 -0.99 5.33
N VAL A 21 -4.43 -2.12 4.94
CA VAL A 21 -5.06 -3.43 5.05
C VAL A 21 -4.13 -4.44 5.71
N VAL A 22 -4.74 -5.42 6.36
CA VAL A 22 -4.07 -6.64 6.80
C VAL A 22 -4.61 -7.78 5.93
N PRO A 23 -3.75 -8.53 5.25
CA PRO A 23 -4.16 -9.70 4.48
C PRO A 23 -4.95 -10.69 5.34
N GLY A 24 -6.02 -11.23 4.80
CA GLY A 24 -6.76 -12.32 5.42
C GLY A 24 -5.95 -13.63 5.39
N ARG A 25 -6.38 -14.62 6.16
CA ARG A 25 -5.86 -15.97 6.00
C ARG A 25 -6.20 -16.47 4.61
N SER A 26 -5.56 -17.57 4.18
CA SER A 26 -5.70 -18.11 2.82
C SER A 26 -7.13 -18.03 2.29
N GLY A 27 -7.38 -17.17 1.30
CA GLY A 27 -8.70 -16.97 0.67
C GLY A 27 -9.62 -15.95 1.34
N GLU A 28 -9.35 -15.53 2.59
CA GLU A 28 -10.16 -14.52 3.27
C GLU A 28 -9.91 -13.10 2.69
N ALA A 29 -10.94 -12.27 2.74
CA ALA A 29 -10.84 -10.88 2.30
C ALA A 29 -9.92 -10.08 3.22
N PRO A 30 -9.05 -9.20 2.67
CA PRO A 30 -8.22 -8.31 3.48
C PRO A 30 -9.07 -7.37 4.32
N ARG A 31 -8.72 -7.27 5.59
CA ARG A 31 -9.40 -6.37 6.51
C ARG A 31 -8.75 -4.99 6.46
N VAL A 32 -9.56 -3.96 6.32
CA VAL A 32 -9.12 -2.56 6.40
C VAL A 32 -8.89 -2.19 7.86
N THR A 33 -7.66 -1.78 8.21
CA THR A 33 -7.32 -1.27 9.54
C THR A 33 -7.46 0.24 9.60
N GLY A 34 -7.27 0.93 8.47
CA GLY A 34 -7.41 2.37 8.39
C GLY A 34 -7.23 2.94 6.98
N PHE A 35 -7.16 4.24 6.95
CA PHE A 35 -6.98 5.03 5.73
C PHE A 35 -5.84 6.01 5.95
N VAL A 36 -4.98 6.15 4.97
CA VAL A 36 -4.01 7.24 4.90
C VAL A 36 -4.68 8.40 4.20
N ALA A 37 -4.67 9.55 4.83
CA ALA A 37 -5.32 10.75 4.31
C ALA A 37 -4.41 11.97 4.42
N THR A 38 -4.52 12.89 3.46
CA THR A 38 -3.93 14.21 3.56
C THR A 38 -4.96 15.20 4.07
N SER A 39 -4.66 15.85 5.19
CA SER A 39 -5.43 16.96 5.76
C SER A 39 -4.47 18.08 6.16
N GLN A 40 -4.79 19.32 5.80
CA GLN A 40 -3.94 20.51 6.10
C GLN A 40 -2.44 20.33 5.75
N ARG A 41 -2.16 19.69 4.60
CA ARG A 41 -0.81 19.34 4.11
C ARG A 41 -0.06 18.33 4.99
N ARG A 42 -0.75 17.61 5.87
CA ARG A 42 -0.17 16.55 6.69
C ARG A 42 -0.76 15.22 6.27
N ARG A 43 0.07 14.19 6.21
CA ARG A 43 -0.33 12.81 6.00
C ARG A 43 -0.69 12.20 7.35
N ILE A 44 -1.93 11.80 7.53
CA ILE A 44 -2.49 11.30 8.80
C ILE A 44 -3.08 9.90 8.63
N PHE A 45 -3.12 9.15 9.72
CA PHE A 45 -3.81 7.87 9.79
C PHE A 45 -5.21 8.03 10.38
N VAL A 46 -6.19 7.50 9.68
CA VAL A 46 -7.59 7.44 10.12
C VAL A 46 -7.97 6.00 10.34
N ASN A 47 -8.18 5.58 11.58
CA ASN A 47 -8.59 4.22 11.90
C ASN A 47 -9.94 3.89 11.22
N ALA A 48 -10.06 2.67 10.69
CA ALA A 48 -11.24 2.21 9.94
C ALA A 48 -12.56 2.33 10.73
N ASN A 49 -12.52 2.14 12.06
CA ASN A 49 -13.69 2.24 12.92
C ASN A 49 -14.20 3.69 13.09
N ARG A 50 -13.39 4.69 12.73
CA ARG A 50 -13.77 6.12 12.74
C ARG A 50 -14.58 6.52 11.51
N VAL A 51 -14.55 5.70 10.45
CA VAL A 51 -15.33 5.95 9.22
C VAL A 51 -16.72 5.36 9.38
N SER A 52 -17.74 6.22 9.31
CA SER A 52 -19.15 5.83 9.41
C SER A 52 -19.74 5.36 8.09
N SER A 53 -19.35 5.99 6.99
CA SER A 53 -19.75 5.62 5.62
C SER A 53 -18.62 5.88 4.64
N LEU A 54 -18.61 5.08 3.58
CA LEU A 54 -17.71 5.21 2.47
C LEU A 54 -18.52 5.01 1.19
N ASP A 55 -18.59 6.05 0.37
CA ASP A 55 -19.34 6.06 -0.88
C ASP A 55 -18.65 6.94 -1.94
N THR A 56 -19.32 7.23 -3.02
CA THR A 56 -18.80 8.06 -4.11
C THR A 56 -18.60 9.53 -3.73
N GLU A 57 -19.23 10.01 -2.67
CA GLU A 57 -19.07 11.37 -2.16
C GLU A 57 -17.84 11.49 -1.26
N GLY A 58 -17.44 10.38 -0.61
CA GLY A 58 -16.25 10.35 0.24
C GLY A 58 -16.32 9.38 1.40
N ALA A 59 -15.30 9.46 2.25
CA ALA A 59 -15.24 8.78 3.55
C ALA A 59 -15.69 9.75 4.64
N ARG A 60 -16.81 9.45 5.30
CA ARG A 60 -17.37 10.30 6.37
C ARG A 60 -16.93 9.81 7.73
N LEU A 61 -16.36 10.70 8.53
CA LEU A 61 -15.95 10.40 9.91
C LEU A 61 -17.15 10.40 10.85
N ARG A 62 -17.07 9.58 11.91
CA ARG A 62 -18.02 9.58 13.04
C ARG A 62 -17.78 10.76 13.98
N SER A 63 -16.49 11.10 14.17
CA SER A 63 -16.04 12.20 15.04
C SER A 63 -14.70 12.72 14.53
N TRP A 64 -14.32 13.92 14.98
CA TRP A 64 -13.06 14.57 14.63
C TRP A 64 -11.84 14.04 15.41
N ASP A 65 -11.97 13.04 16.21
CA ASP A 65 -10.87 12.46 16.98
C ASP A 65 -10.01 11.58 16.04
N VAL A 66 -9.08 12.21 15.33
CA VAL A 66 -8.12 11.58 14.43
C VAL A 66 -6.71 11.72 14.98
N ASP A 67 -5.90 10.70 14.84
CA ASP A 67 -4.49 10.74 15.16
C ASP A 67 -3.77 11.59 14.10
N LEU A 68 -3.14 12.67 14.54
CA LEU A 68 -2.39 13.59 13.70
C LEU A 68 -0.90 13.20 13.58
N ASN A 69 -0.49 12.09 14.20
CA ASN A 69 0.87 11.60 14.04
C ASN A 69 1.10 11.12 12.60
N PRO A 70 2.32 11.26 12.06
CA PRO A 70 2.67 10.72 10.75
C PRO A 70 2.36 9.21 10.71
N PHE A 71 1.75 8.78 9.61
CA PHE A 71 1.45 7.37 9.41
C PHE A 71 2.76 6.59 9.22
N LYS A 72 2.92 5.51 9.99
CA LYS A 72 3.91 4.46 9.77
C LYS A 72 3.18 3.12 9.74
N PRO A 73 3.37 2.27 8.71
CA PRO A 73 2.79 0.93 8.69
C PRO A 73 3.25 0.12 9.91
N ARG A 74 2.37 -0.69 10.46
CA ARG A 74 2.70 -1.66 11.51
C ARG A 74 2.99 -3.01 10.88
N ASP A 75 3.64 -3.91 11.62
CA ASP A 75 3.91 -5.26 11.14
C ASP A 75 2.64 -5.93 10.61
N GLY A 76 2.71 -6.43 9.38
CA GLY A 76 1.58 -7.06 8.68
C GLY A 76 0.54 -6.10 8.09
N GLU A 77 0.72 -4.78 8.21
CA GLU A 77 -0.10 -3.78 7.51
C GLU A 77 0.51 -3.45 6.15
N HIS A 78 -0.31 -3.37 5.13
CA HIS A 78 0.10 -3.01 3.78
C HIS A 78 -0.72 -1.85 3.24
N LEU A 79 -0.07 -0.96 2.50
CA LEU A 79 -0.76 0.05 1.69
C LEU A 79 -1.36 -0.63 0.46
N LEU A 80 -2.67 -0.57 0.32
CA LEU A 80 -3.40 -1.28 -0.73
C LEU A 80 -3.00 -0.78 -2.13
N GLY A 81 -2.74 0.52 -2.27
CA GLY A 81 -2.24 1.09 -3.51
C GLY A 81 -0.94 0.45 -3.96
N ALA A 82 0.03 0.33 -3.06
CA ALA A 82 1.33 -0.28 -3.34
C ALA A 82 1.24 -1.80 -3.51
N ALA A 83 0.39 -2.46 -2.71
CA ALA A 83 0.34 -3.91 -2.66
C ALA A 83 -0.38 -4.56 -3.86
N ILE A 84 -1.48 -3.97 -4.33
CA ILE A 84 -2.32 -4.62 -5.35
C ILE A 84 -2.75 -3.74 -6.52
N ILE A 85 -2.79 -2.41 -6.38
CA ILE A 85 -3.12 -1.56 -7.54
C ILE A 85 -2.01 -1.69 -8.59
N ASP A 86 -2.39 -1.71 -9.86
CA ASP A 86 -1.52 -1.96 -11.02
C ASP A 86 -0.94 -3.38 -11.12
N SER A 87 -1.21 -4.28 -10.16
CA SER A 87 -0.87 -5.70 -10.28
C SER A 87 -1.61 -6.36 -11.44
N ARG A 88 -1.03 -7.43 -12.00
CA ARG A 88 -1.61 -8.18 -13.11
C ARG A 88 -2.21 -9.50 -12.68
N VAL A 89 -3.45 -9.72 -13.09
CA VAL A 89 -4.18 -10.99 -12.89
C VAL A 89 -4.71 -11.46 -14.24
N ALA A 90 -4.24 -12.62 -14.72
CA ALA A 90 -4.67 -13.22 -15.98
C ALA A 90 -4.63 -12.25 -17.19
N GLY A 91 -3.62 -11.36 -17.25
CA GLY A 91 -3.45 -10.39 -18.33
C GLY A 91 -4.31 -9.13 -18.23
N GLU A 92 -5.04 -8.96 -17.14
CA GLU A 92 -5.77 -7.75 -16.77
C GLU A 92 -5.05 -7.03 -15.62
N THR A 93 -5.25 -5.71 -15.49
CA THR A 93 -4.62 -4.89 -14.46
C THR A 93 -5.64 -4.54 -13.39
N VAL A 94 -5.27 -4.68 -12.12
CA VAL A 94 -6.05 -4.17 -10.98
C VAL A 94 -6.06 -2.65 -11.03
N SER A 95 -7.23 -2.05 -11.19
CA SER A 95 -7.37 -0.60 -11.32
C SER A 95 -8.09 0.05 -10.15
N ASP A 96 -8.81 -0.74 -9.36
CA ASP A 96 -9.57 -0.24 -8.21
C ASP A 96 -10.06 -1.38 -7.34
N VAL A 97 -10.53 -1.07 -6.12
CA VAL A 97 -11.16 -2.02 -5.20
C VAL A 97 -12.49 -1.48 -4.69
N ALA A 98 -13.38 -2.39 -4.33
CA ALA A 98 -14.60 -2.06 -3.63
C ALA A 98 -14.53 -2.60 -2.19
N LEU A 99 -14.83 -1.73 -1.24
CA LEU A 99 -14.92 -2.09 0.16
C LEU A 99 -16.37 -2.39 0.54
N ARG A 100 -16.54 -3.27 1.52
CA ARG A 100 -17.85 -3.46 2.18
C ARG A 100 -17.71 -3.33 3.69
N PRO A 101 -18.76 -2.84 4.39
CA PRO A 101 -18.76 -2.83 5.83
C PRO A 101 -18.82 -4.27 6.38
N THR A 102 -18.09 -4.51 7.47
CA THR A 102 -18.18 -5.75 8.24
C THR A 102 -18.67 -5.44 9.64
N LEU A 103 -19.54 -6.30 10.14
CA LEU A 103 -19.97 -6.29 11.54
C LEU A 103 -19.37 -7.53 12.20
N THR A 104 -18.28 -7.34 12.92
CA THR A 104 -17.83 -8.35 13.87
C THR A 104 -18.55 -8.10 15.20
N SER A 105 -18.62 -9.12 16.07
CA SER A 105 -19.36 -9.07 17.34
C SER A 105 -18.92 -7.93 18.30
N ARG A 106 -17.88 -7.19 17.97
CA ARG A 106 -17.31 -6.12 18.81
C ARG A 106 -17.07 -4.79 18.11
N GLU A 107 -16.87 -4.76 16.78
CA GLU A 107 -16.53 -3.52 16.05
C GLU A 107 -17.07 -3.52 14.63
N ALA A 108 -17.54 -2.32 14.18
CA ALA A 108 -17.78 -2.05 12.78
C ALA A 108 -16.44 -1.86 12.07
N GLY A 109 -16.25 -2.52 10.96
CA GLY A 109 -15.02 -2.46 10.16
C GLY A 109 -15.33 -2.47 8.67
N TRP A 110 -14.28 -2.59 7.88
CA TRP A 110 -14.33 -2.65 6.43
C TRP A 110 -13.43 -3.78 5.92
N GLU A 111 -13.79 -4.38 4.82
CA GLU A 111 -12.97 -5.35 4.11
C GLU A 111 -13.02 -5.13 2.60
N VAL A 112 -12.03 -5.65 1.89
CA VAL A 112 -11.99 -5.62 0.42
C VAL A 112 -12.94 -6.69 -0.11
N ALA A 113 -14.06 -6.27 -0.70
CA ALA A 113 -15.07 -7.18 -1.22
C ALA A 113 -14.79 -7.61 -2.66
N LYS A 114 -14.46 -6.64 -3.51
CA LYS A 114 -14.27 -6.85 -4.95
C LYS A 114 -13.08 -6.08 -5.47
N VAL A 115 -12.58 -6.54 -6.61
CA VAL A 115 -11.49 -5.92 -7.35
C VAL A 115 -11.97 -5.59 -8.76
N ARG A 116 -11.63 -4.38 -9.24
CA ARG A 116 -11.85 -4.00 -10.63
C ARG A 116 -10.64 -4.38 -11.47
N LEU A 117 -10.83 -5.33 -12.36
CA LEU A 117 -9.85 -5.70 -13.37
C LEU A 117 -10.13 -4.93 -14.66
N THR A 118 -9.09 -4.33 -15.22
CA THR A 118 -9.15 -3.54 -16.44
C THR A 118 -8.24 -4.14 -17.49
N ARG A 119 -8.79 -4.37 -18.68
CA ARG A 119 -8.03 -4.77 -19.87
C ARG A 119 -7.88 -3.57 -20.79
N ARG A 120 -6.65 -3.20 -21.10
CA ARG A 120 -6.38 -2.15 -22.08
C ARG A 120 -6.89 -2.57 -23.46
N GLY A 121 -7.62 -1.67 -24.12
CA GLY A 121 -8.00 -1.87 -25.51
C GLY A 121 -6.79 -1.80 -26.43
N VAL A 122 -6.76 -2.66 -27.45
CA VAL A 122 -5.73 -2.68 -28.50
C VAL A 122 -6.27 -1.92 -29.72
N LEU A 123 -5.41 -1.15 -30.41
CA LEU A 123 -5.73 -0.46 -31.66
C LEU A 123 -6.97 0.46 -31.57
N GLY A 124 -6.99 1.38 -30.60
CA GLY A 124 -8.05 2.39 -30.48
C GLY A 124 -9.37 1.89 -29.88
N ARG A 125 -9.47 0.63 -29.48
CA ARG A 125 -10.61 0.12 -28.72
C ARG A 125 -10.60 0.65 -27.30
N ARG A 126 -11.81 0.92 -26.74
CA ARG A 126 -11.96 1.35 -25.35
C ARG A 126 -11.48 0.25 -24.40
N ALA A 127 -10.89 0.66 -23.27
CA ALA A 127 -10.62 -0.25 -22.16
C ALA A 127 -11.92 -0.88 -21.65
N THR A 128 -11.88 -2.14 -21.36
CA THR A 128 -13.00 -2.87 -20.71
C THR A 128 -12.64 -3.15 -19.28
N TYR A 129 -13.64 -3.16 -18.40
CA TYR A 129 -13.43 -3.52 -17.00
C TYR A 129 -14.50 -4.54 -16.55
N ARG A 130 -14.15 -5.32 -15.53
CA ARG A 130 -15.08 -6.19 -14.82
C ARG A 130 -14.77 -6.15 -13.33
N LEU A 131 -15.78 -6.34 -12.52
CA LEU A 131 -15.68 -6.52 -11.08
C LEU A 131 -15.65 -8.02 -10.79
N VAL A 132 -14.70 -8.44 -9.98
CA VAL A 132 -14.55 -9.82 -9.51
C VAL A 132 -14.60 -9.84 -7.99
N GLU A 133 -15.10 -10.93 -7.41
CA GLU A 133 -15.05 -11.11 -5.96
C GLU A 133 -13.59 -11.30 -5.51
N TRP A 134 -13.28 -10.90 -4.27
CA TRP A 134 -11.95 -11.07 -3.72
C TRP A 134 -11.45 -12.52 -3.82
N ASN A 135 -12.31 -13.49 -3.52
CA ASN A 135 -11.95 -14.91 -3.51
C ASN A 135 -11.40 -15.40 -4.86
N ASP A 136 -11.84 -14.79 -5.97
CA ASP A 136 -11.38 -15.15 -7.32
C ASP A 136 -9.97 -14.62 -7.63
N VAL A 137 -9.46 -13.72 -6.79
CA VAL A 137 -8.15 -13.04 -6.94
C VAL A 137 -7.34 -13.03 -5.65
N SER A 138 -7.65 -13.91 -4.72
CA SER A 138 -7.04 -13.98 -3.38
C SER A 138 -5.50 -14.15 -3.39
N GLY A 139 -4.94 -14.60 -4.50
CA GLY A 139 -3.50 -14.70 -4.70
C GLY A 139 -2.77 -13.35 -4.89
N LEU A 140 -3.50 -12.22 -4.99
CA LEU A 140 -2.89 -10.90 -5.17
C LEU A 140 -1.93 -10.52 -4.04
N PHE A 141 -2.24 -10.87 -2.80
CA PHE A 141 -1.35 -10.63 -1.66
C PHE A 141 -0.28 -11.71 -1.47
N ALA A 142 -0.30 -12.80 -2.22
CA ALA A 142 0.67 -13.87 -2.03
C ALA A 142 2.11 -13.37 -2.25
N ALA A 143 2.34 -12.63 -3.33
CA ALA A 143 3.65 -12.04 -3.62
C ALA A 143 4.07 -11.01 -2.57
N THR A 144 3.16 -10.16 -2.11
CA THR A 144 3.43 -9.14 -1.07
C THR A 144 3.74 -9.82 0.27
N THR A 145 2.96 -10.83 0.67
CA THR A 145 3.21 -11.60 1.90
C THR A 145 4.54 -12.36 1.84
N GLU A 146 4.90 -12.90 0.68
CA GLU A 146 6.19 -13.56 0.45
C GLU A 146 7.34 -12.54 0.58
N MET A 147 7.20 -11.35 -0.01
CA MET A 147 8.23 -10.30 0.08
C MET A 147 8.33 -9.71 1.48
N ALA A 148 7.25 -9.57 2.24
CA ALA A 148 7.29 -9.17 3.64
C ALA A 148 8.04 -10.21 4.51
N ALA A 149 7.80 -11.51 4.27
CA ALA A 149 8.55 -12.57 4.94
C ALA A 149 10.03 -12.57 4.54
N GLU A 150 10.34 -12.27 3.28
CA GLU A 150 11.71 -12.15 2.79
C GLU A 150 12.40 -10.92 3.41
N ALA A 151 11.75 -9.76 3.46
CA ALA A 151 12.28 -8.56 4.13
C ALA A 151 12.60 -8.84 5.61
N ALA A 152 11.70 -9.52 6.32
CA ALA A 152 11.93 -9.93 7.71
C ALA A 152 13.15 -10.88 7.85
N ARG A 153 13.33 -11.79 6.89
CA ARG A 153 14.50 -12.69 6.86
C ARG A 153 15.81 -11.95 6.61
N LEU A 154 15.79 -10.92 5.78
CA LEU A 154 16.96 -10.12 5.40
C LEU A 154 17.34 -9.07 6.46
N ARG A 155 16.48 -8.83 7.47
CA ARG A 155 16.67 -7.78 8.47
C ARG A 155 18.00 -7.83 9.18
N ASP A 156 18.47 -9.03 9.54
CA ASP A 156 19.70 -9.23 10.30
C ASP A 156 20.93 -9.57 9.42
N MET A 157 20.77 -9.52 8.08
CA MET A 157 21.88 -9.82 7.16
C MET A 157 22.73 -8.58 6.89
N HIS A 158 24.00 -8.79 6.51
CA HIS A 158 24.89 -7.69 6.11
C HIS A 158 24.37 -7.04 4.82
N PRO A 159 24.42 -5.69 4.66
CA PRO A 159 23.91 -4.98 3.50
C PRO A 159 24.39 -5.53 2.15
N SER A 160 25.67 -5.86 2.02
CA SER A 160 26.23 -6.47 0.80
C SER A 160 25.62 -7.83 0.44
N ASP A 161 25.27 -8.67 1.45
CA ASP A 161 24.60 -9.94 1.23
C ASP A 161 23.13 -9.72 0.81
N VAL A 162 22.48 -8.72 1.41
CA VAL A 162 21.13 -8.29 1.01
C VAL A 162 21.13 -7.83 -0.44
N ALA A 163 22.11 -7.01 -0.86
CA ALA A 163 22.27 -6.56 -2.23
C ALA A 163 22.41 -7.73 -3.21
N ALA A 164 23.16 -8.76 -2.84
CA ALA A 164 23.31 -9.97 -3.67
C ALA A 164 21.98 -10.72 -3.84
N VAL A 165 21.21 -10.88 -2.77
CA VAL A 165 19.87 -11.50 -2.82
C VAL A 165 18.93 -10.67 -3.69
N VAL A 166 18.86 -9.35 -3.48
CA VAL A 166 17.99 -8.43 -4.21
C VAL A 166 18.29 -8.45 -5.70
N ARG A 167 19.56 -8.46 -6.10
CA ARG A 167 19.95 -8.55 -7.52
C ARG A 167 19.51 -9.85 -8.19
N ALA A 168 19.37 -10.93 -7.45
CA ALA A 168 18.90 -12.21 -7.96
C ALA A 168 17.37 -12.24 -8.21
N LEU A 169 16.61 -11.33 -7.60
CA LEU A 169 15.16 -11.26 -7.74
C LEU A 169 14.73 -10.63 -9.07
N PRO A 170 13.57 -11.03 -9.62
CA PRO A 170 12.91 -10.30 -10.71
C PRO A 170 12.58 -8.85 -10.32
N HIS A 171 12.61 -7.93 -11.30
CA HIS A 171 12.42 -6.49 -11.04
C HIS A 171 11.16 -6.17 -10.21
N ALA A 172 10.02 -6.78 -10.53
CA ALA A 172 8.78 -6.56 -9.78
C ALA A 172 8.87 -7.00 -8.32
N GLN A 173 9.60 -8.08 -8.02
CA GLN A 173 9.81 -8.56 -6.65
C GLN A 173 10.78 -7.66 -5.87
N ARG A 174 11.81 -7.10 -6.54
CA ARG A 174 12.70 -6.12 -5.91
C ARG A 174 11.94 -4.90 -5.42
N GLN A 175 11.01 -4.39 -6.22
CA GLN A 175 10.19 -3.23 -5.86
C GLN A 175 9.26 -3.54 -4.68
N LEU A 176 8.61 -4.72 -4.68
CA LEU A 176 7.79 -5.15 -3.56
C LEU A 176 8.63 -5.33 -2.29
N LEU A 177 9.82 -5.91 -2.41
CA LEU A 177 10.72 -6.07 -1.27
C LEU A 177 11.14 -4.72 -0.69
N ALA A 178 11.50 -3.73 -1.53
CA ALA A 178 11.85 -2.38 -1.09
C ALA A 178 10.68 -1.70 -0.34
N ILE A 179 9.43 -1.96 -0.74
CA ILE A 179 8.24 -1.45 -0.05
C ILE A 179 8.11 -2.04 1.36
N GLU A 180 8.49 -3.31 1.56
CA GLU A 180 8.35 -4.04 2.82
C GLU A 180 9.55 -3.86 3.77
N MET A 181 10.69 -3.34 3.29
CA MET A 181 11.87 -3.07 4.12
C MET A 181 11.67 -1.84 5.02
N GLU A 182 12.34 -1.82 6.16
CA GLU A 182 12.48 -0.63 7.02
C GLU A 182 13.38 0.42 6.33
N ASP A 183 13.17 1.71 6.63
CA ASP A 183 13.81 2.79 5.88
C ASP A 183 15.33 2.80 6.04
N ASP A 184 15.85 2.54 7.27
CA ASP A 184 17.27 2.35 7.57
C ASP A 184 17.88 1.19 6.78
N ARG A 185 17.19 0.06 6.70
CA ARG A 185 17.65 -1.12 5.96
C ARG A 185 17.62 -0.92 4.46
N LEU A 186 16.66 -0.14 3.98
CA LEU A 186 16.59 0.23 2.58
C LEU A 186 17.71 1.21 2.22
N ALA A 187 18.05 2.14 3.10
CA ALA A 187 19.19 3.04 2.96
C ALA A 187 20.50 2.25 2.84
N ASP A 188 20.79 1.37 3.80
CA ASP A 188 21.95 0.48 3.77
C ASP A 188 22.04 -0.32 2.44
N LEU A 189 20.91 -0.84 1.97
CA LEU A 189 20.85 -1.58 0.70
C LEU A 189 21.17 -0.67 -0.50
N LEU A 190 20.64 0.54 -0.53
CA LEU A 190 20.86 1.48 -1.63
C LEU A 190 22.33 1.85 -1.75
N GLU A 191 23.04 2.03 -0.65
CA GLU A 191 24.49 2.33 -0.64
C GLU A 191 25.33 1.23 -1.29
N GLU A 192 24.89 -0.03 -1.21
CA GLU A 192 25.54 -1.18 -1.84
C GLU A 192 25.22 -1.37 -3.33
N LEU A 193 24.32 -0.54 -3.89
CA LEU A 193 23.83 -0.67 -5.27
C LEU A 193 24.36 0.43 -6.17
N PRO A 194 24.62 0.14 -7.48
CA PRO A 194 24.87 1.18 -8.47
C PRO A 194 23.67 2.14 -8.62
N GLU A 195 23.92 3.40 -8.92
CA GLU A 195 22.91 4.47 -9.05
C GLU A 195 21.69 4.07 -9.90
N SER A 196 21.92 3.38 -11.03
CA SER A 196 20.82 2.92 -11.90
C SER A 196 19.90 1.89 -11.23
N GLU A 197 20.46 1.06 -10.33
CA GLU A 197 19.68 0.07 -9.57
C GLU A 197 18.97 0.73 -8.38
N GLN A 198 19.60 1.72 -7.73
CA GLN A 198 19.00 2.55 -6.69
C GLN A 198 17.73 3.22 -7.21
N LEU A 199 17.82 3.95 -8.32
CA LEU A 199 16.68 4.64 -8.95
C LEU A 199 15.56 3.68 -9.33
N ALA A 200 15.88 2.48 -9.82
CA ALA A 200 14.89 1.47 -10.17
C ALA A 200 14.15 0.92 -8.94
N LEU A 201 14.81 0.85 -7.79
CA LEU A 201 14.22 0.39 -6.53
C LEU A 201 13.26 1.40 -5.92
N ILE A 202 13.64 2.69 -5.88
CA ILE A 202 12.86 3.74 -5.24
C ILE A 202 11.76 4.32 -6.15
N ALA A 203 11.74 3.99 -7.44
CA ALA A 203 10.83 4.58 -8.44
C ALA A 203 9.33 4.46 -8.08
N ASN A 204 8.94 3.47 -7.29
CA ASN A 204 7.55 3.22 -6.90
C ASN A 204 7.26 3.57 -5.42
N LEU A 205 8.23 4.12 -4.70
CA LEU A 205 8.02 4.61 -3.34
C LEU A 205 7.33 5.98 -3.36
N ASP A 206 6.61 6.28 -2.30
CA ASP A 206 6.10 7.63 -2.08
C ASP A 206 7.26 8.62 -1.89
N LEU A 207 7.09 9.86 -2.35
CA LEU A 207 8.12 10.89 -2.24
C LEU A 207 8.55 11.14 -0.79
N ASP A 208 7.61 11.16 0.15
CA ASP A 208 7.90 11.36 1.57
C ASP A 208 8.81 10.24 2.09
N ARG A 209 8.52 8.99 1.71
CA ARG A 209 9.35 7.84 2.08
C ARG A 209 10.73 7.85 1.40
N VAL A 210 10.81 8.31 0.15
CA VAL A 210 12.11 8.48 -0.52
C VAL A 210 12.97 9.48 0.26
N ILE A 211 12.37 10.57 0.76
CA ILE A 211 13.08 11.56 1.58
C ILE A 211 13.56 10.91 2.88
N ASP A 212 12.68 10.19 3.61
CA ASP A 212 13.04 9.51 4.86
C ASP A 212 14.22 8.54 4.65
N VAL A 213 14.19 7.72 3.58
CA VAL A 213 15.27 6.80 3.24
C VAL A 213 16.57 7.52 2.90
N LEU A 214 16.50 8.63 2.12
CA LEU A 214 17.69 9.40 1.78
C LEU A 214 18.29 10.14 2.99
N GLU A 215 17.48 10.49 4.00
CA GLU A 215 17.97 11.07 5.25
C GLU A 215 18.71 10.05 6.13
N GLU A 216 18.36 8.75 6.01
CA GLU A 216 19.04 7.66 6.73
C GLU A 216 20.35 7.22 6.04
N MET A 217 20.55 7.55 4.75
CA MET A 217 21.80 7.23 4.04
C MET A 217 22.99 7.99 4.63
N GLU A 218 24.07 7.28 4.93
CA GLU A 218 25.32 7.92 5.31
C GLU A 218 25.94 8.62 4.09
N PHE A 219 25.94 9.95 4.10
CA PHE A 219 26.72 10.71 3.13
C PHE A 219 28.19 10.63 3.56
N ASP A 220 29.00 9.85 2.82
CA ASP A 220 30.44 9.95 2.91
C ASP A 220 30.84 11.42 2.71
N ASP A 221 31.37 12.04 3.74
CA ASP A 221 31.92 13.39 3.67
C ASP A 221 33.01 13.42 2.58
N LEU A 222 32.70 14.05 1.47
CA LEU A 222 33.65 14.36 0.39
C LEU A 222 34.69 15.39 0.83
#